data_c7b3c5323d46922b6875c09c80853d33
#
_entry.id   c7b3c5323d46922b6875c09c80853d33
#
_cell.length_a   1.000
_cell.length_b   1.000
_cell.length_c   1.000
_cell.angle_alpha   90.00
_cell.angle_beta   90.00
_cell.angle_gamma   90.00
#
_symmetry.space_group_name_H-M   'P 1'
#
loop_
_entity.id
_entity.type
_entity.pdbx_description
1 polymer ?
#
loop_
_entity_poly.entity_id
_entity_poly.type
_entity_poly.pdbx_seq_one_letter_code
_entity_poly.pdbx_strand_id
1 'polypeptide(L)'
;LIGHDWGAVVGWSAVLSNPSRITSWTALSFPHPAAFSAALLDDTDQQERSSYVAFFQTPWLPETVFSFNNFSLLKTLFEGMSEEKMKEYINVFSEPGALTSALNWYRALGDNGLSNLDSIDSLEVKTSTLFLWGNQDPSVGRVAVDRMAEFMKGPYTNIELEADHWLFVDKPERIISEILIHIGQ
;
A
#
# COMPACT_ATOMS: atom_id res chain seq x y z
N LEU A 1 12.59 7.50 5.68
CA LEU A 1 11.96 6.74 4.58
C LEU A 1 10.46 6.99 4.59
N ILE A 2 9.86 7.15 3.41
CA ILE A 2 8.41 7.34 3.25
C ILE A 2 7.96 6.43 2.12
N GLY A 3 6.83 5.74 2.30
CA GLY A 3 6.26 4.86 1.28
C GLY A 3 4.74 4.80 1.33
N HIS A 4 4.10 4.69 0.17
CA HIS A 4 2.67 4.49 -0.01
C HIS A 4 2.41 3.21 -0.80
N ASP A 5 1.37 2.47 -0.45
CA ASP A 5 0.94 1.26 -1.14
C ASP A 5 2.10 0.26 -1.36
N TRP A 6 2.43 -0.13 -2.58
CA TRP A 6 3.60 -0.96 -2.89
C TRP A 6 4.92 -0.35 -2.40
N GLY A 7 5.03 0.99 -2.40
CA GLY A 7 6.18 1.67 -1.79
C GLY A 7 6.25 1.46 -0.27
N ALA A 8 5.11 1.32 0.40
CA ALA A 8 5.09 0.95 1.81
C ALA A 8 5.43 -0.53 2.02
N VAL A 9 4.99 -1.45 1.14
CA VAL A 9 5.42 -2.87 1.18
C VAL A 9 6.94 -2.99 1.12
N VAL A 10 7.57 -2.31 0.17
CA VAL A 10 9.05 -2.28 0.03
C VAL A 10 9.70 -1.60 1.23
N GLY A 11 9.10 -0.50 1.71
CA GLY A 11 9.60 0.24 2.87
C GLY A 11 9.59 -0.61 4.15
N TRP A 12 8.53 -1.35 4.41
CA TRP A 12 8.47 -2.31 5.52
C TRP A 12 9.56 -3.36 5.44
N SER A 13 9.80 -3.95 4.25
CA SER A 13 10.90 -4.89 4.05
C SER A 13 12.27 -4.26 4.38
N ALA A 14 12.49 -3.02 3.97
CA ALA A 14 13.73 -2.30 4.26
C ALA A 14 13.91 -2.03 5.76
N VAL A 15 12.84 -1.60 6.46
CA VAL A 15 12.83 -1.33 7.91
C VAL A 15 13.10 -2.60 8.73
N LEU A 16 12.46 -3.69 8.37
CA LEU A 16 12.59 -4.96 9.06
C LEU A 16 13.96 -5.61 8.84
N SER A 17 14.50 -5.53 7.62
CA SER A 17 15.79 -6.12 7.27
C SER A 17 16.99 -5.27 7.69
N ASN A 18 16.85 -3.95 7.76
CA ASN A 18 17.97 -3.03 8.02
C ASN A 18 17.60 -1.89 8.99
N PRO A 19 17.11 -2.19 10.20
CA PRO A 19 16.57 -1.20 11.11
C PRO A 19 17.58 -0.11 11.51
N SER A 20 18.88 -0.43 11.58
CA SER A 20 19.93 0.52 11.94
C SER A 20 20.21 1.59 10.90
N ARG A 21 19.73 1.42 9.67
CA ARG A 21 19.94 2.36 8.56
C ARG A 21 18.79 3.35 8.39
N ILE A 22 17.69 3.15 9.09
CA ILE A 22 16.46 3.93 8.92
C ILE A 22 16.11 4.58 10.26
N THR A 23 16.26 5.90 10.32
CA THR A 23 16.02 6.68 11.55
C THR A 23 14.53 6.92 11.79
N SER A 24 13.75 7.09 10.72
CA SER A 24 12.28 7.24 10.78
C SER A 24 11.62 6.59 9.58
N TRP A 25 10.45 6.03 9.80
CA TRP A 25 9.63 5.39 8.79
C TRP A 25 8.23 5.99 8.75
N THR A 26 7.77 6.38 7.58
CA THR A 26 6.38 6.77 7.36
C THR A 26 5.75 5.85 6.34
N ALA A 27 4.75 5.10 6.79
CA ALA A 27 3.92 4.26 5.92
C ALA A 27 2.55 4.91 5.70
N LEU A 28 2.15 4.98 4.42
CA LEU A 28 0.84 5.46 4.03
C LEU A 28 0.04 4.30 3.43
N SER A 29 -1.19 4.15 3.88
CA SER A 29 -2.21 3.19 3.46
C SER A 29 -1.86 1.72 3.72
N PHE A 30 -0.64 1.26 3.54
CA PHE A 30 -0.31 -0.14 3.72
C PHE A 30 0.30 -0.42 5.10
N PRO A 31 -0.36 -1.27 5.96
CA PRO A 31 0.08 -1.57 7.31
C PRO A 31 1.27 -2.53 7.35
N HIS A 32 1.71 -2.88 8.56
CA HIS A 32 2.76 -3.88 8.75
C HIS A 32 2.41 -5.21 8.06
N PRO A 33 3.32 -5.83 7.27
CA PRO A 33 2.99 -7.00 6.46
C PRO A 33 2.43 -8.18 7.27
N ALA A 34 2.93 -8.42 8.48
CA ALA A 34 2.42 -9.50 9.33
C ALA A 34 1.00 -9.18 9.86
N ALA A 35 0.70 -7.93 10.18
CA ALA A 35 -0.65 -7.50 10.58
C ALA A 35 -1.65 -7.66 9.42
N PHE A 36 -1.23 -7.28 8.21
CA PHE A 36 -2.03 -7.45 7.00
C PHE A 36 -2.26 -8.93 6.67
N SER A 37 -1.20 -9.76 6.72
CA SER A 37 -1.31 -11.20 6.47
C SER A 37 -2.21 -11.91 7.48
N ALA A 38 -2.14 -11.53 8.76
CA ALA A 38 -3.03 -12.08 9.78
C ALA A 38 -4.50 -11.70 9.52
N ALA A 39 -4.77 -10.46 9.09
CA ALA A 39 -6.13 -10.06 8.71
C ALA A 39 -6.63 -10.82 7.47
N LEU A 40 -5.78 -11.05 6.47
CA LEU A 40 -6.15 -11.88 5.31
C LEU A 40 -6.56 -13.31 5.69
N LEU A 41 -6.05 -13.86 6.79
CA LEU A 41 -6.36 -15.23 7.21
C LEU A 41 -7.73 -15.35 7.92
N ASP A 42 -8.12 -14.36 8.70
CA ASP A 42 -9.24 -14.49 9.63
C ASP A 42 -10.28 -13.35 9.59
N ASP A 43 -10.07 -12.29 8.77
CA ASP A 43 -11.02 -11.22 8.59
C ASP A 43 -11.66 -11.22 7.19
N THR A 44 -12.96 -11.45 7.13
CA THR A 44 -13.69 -11.52 5.85
C THR A 44 -13.74 -10.19 5.12
N ASP A 45 -13.77 -9.05 5.82
CA ASP A 45 -13.71 -7.73 5.19
C ASP A 45 -12.37 -7.52 4.47
N GLN A 46 -11.25 -7.89 5.11
CA GLN A 46 -9.96 -7.79 4.45
C GLN A 46 -9.83 -8.76 3.27
N GLN A 47 -10.38 -9.96 3.36
CA GLN A 47 -10.40 -10.93 2.25
C GLN A 47 -11.16 -10.37 1.04
N GLU A 48 -12.32 -9.77 1.26
CA GLU A 48 -13.10 -9.12 0.20
C GLU A 48 -12.35 -7.95 -0.43
N ARG A 49 -11.77 -7.06 0.38
CA ARG A 49 -10.95 -5.93 -0.08
C ARG A 49 -9.75 -6.36 -0.91
N SER A 50 -9.17 -7.52 -0.63
CA SER A 50 -7.98 -8.04 -1.31
C SER A 50 -8.31 -8.95 -2.51
N SER A 51 -9.57 -9.20 -2.81
CA SER A 51 -10.01 -10.13 -3.86
C SER A 51 -9.50 -9.76 -5.26
N TYR A 52 -9.29 -8.47 -5.54
CA TYR A 52 -8.74 -7.98 -6.80
C TYR A 52 -7.32 -8.51 -7.10
N VAL A 53 -6.54 -8.88 -6.07
CA VAL A 53 -5.17 -9.38 -6.23
C VAL A 53 -5.16 -10.66 -7.06
N ALA A 54 -6.09 -11.57 -6.82
CA ALA A 54 -6.22 -12.81 -7.61
C ALA A 54 -6.49 -12.53 -9.09
N PHE A 55 -7.32 -11.51 -9.39
CA PHE A 55 -7.55 -11.07 -10.76
C PHE A 55 -6.27 -10.52 -11.39
N PHE A 56 -5.51 -9.67 -10.69
CA PHE A 56 -4.27 -9.06 -11.19
C PHE A 56 -3.16 -10.10 -11.43
N GLN A 57 -3.17 -11.20 -10.69
CA GLN A 57 -2.23 -12.31 -10.87
C GLN A 57 -2.51 -13.16 -12.11
N THR A 58 -3.73 -13.10 -12.65
CA THR A 58 -4.11 -13.88 -13.82
C THR A 58 -3.32 -13.43 -15.06
N PRO A 59 -2.69 -14.35 -15.84
CA PRO A 59 -1.97 -13.95 -17.05
C PRO A 59 -2.91 -13.36 -18.10
N TRP A 60 -2.49 -12.27 -18.76
CA TRP A 60 -3.08 -11.56 -19.91
C TRP A 60 -4.49 -10.99 -19.71
N LEU A 61 -5.28 -11.55 -18.81
CA LEU A 61 -6.67 -11.13 -18.62
C LEU A 61 -6.76 -9.68 -18.10
N PRO A 62 -6.04 -9.29 -17.03
CA PRO A 62 -6.06 -7.91 -16.55
C PRO A 62 -5.59 -6.90 -17.59
N GLU A 63 -4.53 -7.22 -18.34
CA GLU A 63 -4.05 -6.34 -19.42
C GLU A 63 -5.13 -6.13 -20.47
N THR A 64 -5.81 -7.18 -20.89
CA THR A 64 -6.89 -7.12 -21.89
C THR A 64 -8.05 -6.28 -21.39
N VAL A 65 -8.48 -6.52 -20.14
CA VAL A 65 -9.62 -5.83 -19.52
C VAL A 65 -9.31 -4.35 -19.31
N PHE A 66 -8.14 -4.03 -18.75
CA PHE A 66 -7.78 -2.65 -18.46
C PHE A 66 -7.46 -1.82 -19.72
N SER A 67 -6.87 -2.41 -20.74
CA SER A 67 -6.60 -1.70 -22.02
C SER A 67 -7.85 -1.51 -22.88
N PHE A 68 -8.91 -2.28 -22.61
CA PHE A 68 -10.15 -2.20 -23.39
C PHE A 68 -10.78 -0.80 -23.33
N ASN A 69 -11.33 -0.36 -24.47
CA ASN A 69 -12.05 0.90 -24.61
C ASN A 69 -11.27 2.11 -24.04
N ASN A 70 -10.02 2.25 -24.47
CA ASN A 70 -9.14 3.35 -24.05
C ASN A 70 -8.99 3.44 -22.53
N PHE A 71 -8.72 2.31 -21.89
CA PHE A 71 -8.52 2.20 -20.44
C PHE A 71 -9.72 2.63 -19.60
N SER A 72 -10.94 2.43 -20.11
CA SER A 72 -12.16 2.89 -19.42
C SER A 72 -12.30 2.36 -18.02
N LEU A 73 -12.01 1.06 -17.80
CA LEU A 73 -12.06 0.46 -16.46
C LEU A 73 -10.92 0.95 -15.57
N LEU A 74 -9.70 1.07 -16.13
CA LEU A 74 -8.56 1.57 -15.35
C LEU A 74 -8.81 3.00 -14.84
N LYS A 75 -9.50 3.82 -15.63
CA LYS A 75 -9.88 5.19 -15.23
C LYS A 75 -10.78 5.22 -14.00
N THR A 76 -11.61 4.20 -13.77
CA THR A 76 -12.45 4.16 -12.58
C THR A 76 -11.66 3.99 -11.29
N LEU A 77 -10.45 3.41 -11.35
CA LEU A 77 -9.55 3.29 -10.20
C LEU A 77 -8.94 4.64 -9.78
N PHE A 78 -8.99 5.64 -10.65
CA PHE A 78 -8.50 6.99 -10.43
C PHE A 78 -9.64 8.02 -10.32
N GLU A 79 -10.86 7.55 -10.05
CA GLU A 79 -12.01 8.42 -9.83
C GLU A 79 -11.70 9.41 -8.69
N GLY A 80 -12.03 10.69 -8.91
CA GLY A 80 -11.66 11.76 -7.96
C GLY A 80 -10.37 12.52 -8.33
N MET A 81 -9.51 11.98 -9.18
CA MET A 81 -8.37 12.72 -9.73
C MET A 81 -8.80 13.73 -10.79
N SER A 82 -8.02 14.80 -10.97
CA SER A 82 -8.23 15.73 -12.08
C SER A 82 -8.02 15.04 -13.42
N GLU A 83 -8.75 15.47 -14.45
CA GLU A 83 -8.62 14.92 -15.82
C GLU A 83 -7.18 14.97 -16.34
N GLU A 84 -6.44 16.03 -16.01
CA GLU A 84 -5.05 16.21 -16.40
C GLU A 84 -4.16 15.09 -15.81
N LYS A 85 -4.25 14.86 -14.49
CA LYS A 85 -3.52 13.78 -13.82
C LYS A 85 -3.91 12.40 -14.34
N MET A 86 -5.20 12.15 -14.49
CA MET A 86 -5.70 10.89 -15.07
C MET A 86 -5.10 10.64 -16.46
N LYS A 87 -5.04 11.67 -17.31
CA LYS A 87 -4.43 11.56 -18.63
C LYS A 87 -2.94 11.20 -18.57
N GLU A 88 -2.20 11.75 -17.61
CA GLU A 88 -0.79 11.40 -17.41
C GLU A 88 -0.63 9.91 -17.04
N TYR A 89 -1.42 9.38 -16.11
CA TYR A 89 -1.40 7.96 -15.75
C TYR A 89 -1.75 7.07 -16.95
N ILE A 90 -2.80 7.41 -17.70
CA ILE A 90 -3.20 6.64 -18.89
C ILE A 90 -2.10 6.66 -19.95
N ASN A 91 -1.43 7.78 -20.16
CA ASN A 91 -0.30 7.85 -21.10
C ASN A 91 0.81 6.90 -20.68
N VAL A 92 1.17 6.84 -19.38
CA VAL A 92 2.17 5.91 -18.87
C VAL A 92 1.73 4.46 -19.09
N PHE A 93 0.50 4.10 -18.73
CA PHE A 93 0.00 2.74 -18.89
C PHE A 93 -0.21 2.33 -20.36
N SER A 94 -0.29 3.28 -21.27
CA SER A 94 -0.37 3.02 -22.71
C SER A 94 0.98 2.68 -23.35
N GLU A 95 2.09 2.95 -22.66
CA GLU A 95 3.41 2.58 -23.13
C GLU A 95 3.58 1.05 -23.17
N PRO A 96 4.28 0.51 -24.18
CA PRO A 96 4.45 -0.92 -24.33
C PRO A 96 5.04 -1.58 -23.07
N GLY A 97 4.31 -2.52 -22.49
CA GLY A 97 4.73 -3.28 -21.31
C GLY A 97 4.52 -2.58 -19.96
N ALA A 98 4.15 -1.31 -19.91
CA ALA A 98 3.98 -0.58 -18.65
C ALA A 98 2.88 -1.20 -17.76
N LEU A 99 1.70 -1.47 -18.32
CA LEU A 99 0.61 -2.13 -17.59
C LEU A 99 1.01 -3.52 -17.08
N THR A 100 1.65 -4.34 -17.95
CA THR A 100 2.15 -5.66 -17.54
C THR A 100 3.20 -5.55 -16.43
N SER A 101 4.09 -4.55 -16.49
CA SER A 101 5.09 -4.33 -15.45
C SER A 101 4.46 -3.97 -14.12
N ALA A 102 3.41 -3.14 -14.11
CA ALA A 102 2.64 -2.82 -12.90
C ALA A 102 1.93 -4.06 -12.32
N LEU A 103 1.29 -4.88 -13.16
CA LEU A 103 0.63 -6.12 -12.75
C LEU A 103 1.62 -7.18 -12.25
N ASN A 104 2.86 -7.17 -12.73
CA ASN A 104 3.90 -8.11 -12.30
C ASN A 104 4.31 -7.92 -10.83
N TRP A 105 4.07 -6.77 -10.20
CA TRP A 105 4.22 -6.62 -8.75
C TRP A 105 3.32 -7.60 -8.00
N TYR A 106 2.06 -7.73 -8.41
CA TYR A 106 1.11 -8.68 -7.84
C TYR A 106 1.46 -10.13 -8.16
N ARG A 107 1.92 -10.41 -9.40
CA ARG A 107 2.33 -11.76 -9.83
C ARG A 107 3.58 -12.24 -9.10
N ALA A 108 4.49 -11.33 -8.75
CA ALA A 108 5.70 -11.65 -8.00
C ALA A 108 5.43 -12.09 -6.56
N LEU A 109 4.25 -11.80 -6.00
CA LEU A 109 3.85 -12.32 -4.68
C LEU A 109 3.73 -13.86 -4.69
N GLY A 110 3.44 -14.48 -5.84
CA GLY A 110 3.20 -15.91 -5.94
C GLY A 110 2.04 -16.37 -5.05
N ASP A 111 1.99 -17.68 -4.81
CA ASP A 111 0.94 -18.29 -3.98
C ASP A 111 1.06 -17.94 -2.47
N ASN A 112 2.23 -17.49 -2.04
CA ASN A 112 2.51 -17.15 -0.64
C ASN A 112 2.16 -15.70 -0.29
N GLY A 113 1.77 -14.89 -1.27
CA GLY A 113 1.41 -13.49 -1.05
C GLY A 113 2.54 -12.70 -0.37
N LEU A 114 2.16 -11.80 0.53
CA LEU A 114 3.08 -10.99 1.33
C LEU A 114 3.69 -11.77 2.52
N SER A 115 3.37 -13.05 2.67
CA SER A 115 3.81 -13.88 3.79
C SER A 115 5.28 -14.33 3.69
N ASN A 116 6.02 -13.92 2.66
CA ASN A 116 7.44 -14.28 2.51
C ASN A 116 8.32 -13.51 3.52
N LEU A 117 7.91 -13.58 4.79
CA LEU A 117 8.61 -12.97 5.93
C LEU A 117 9.67 -13.92 6.52
N ASP A 118 9.83 -15.11 5.95
CA ASP A 118 10.68 -16.20 6.46
C ASP A 118 12.18 -15.83 6.51
N SER A 119 12.60 -14.82 5.78
CA SER A 119 13.98 -14.31 5.77
C SER A 119 14.24 -13.16 6.76
N ILE A 120 13.22 -12.76 7.54
CA ILE A 120 13.32 -11.65 8.47
C ILE A 120 13.49 -12.19 9.89
N ASP A 121 14.62 -11.86 10.51
CA ASP A 121 14.99 -12.35 11.85
C ASP A 121 13.98 -11.94 12.94
N SER A 122 13.32 -10.79 12.78
CA SER A 122 12.31 -10.29 13.71
C SER A 122 11.29 -9.42 12.99
N LEU A 123 10.03 -9.63 13.30
CA LEU A 123 8.92 -8.80 12.84
C LEU A 123 8.68 -7.57 13.74
N GLU A 124 9.47 -7.40 14.80
CA GLU A 124 9.37 -6.25 15.69
C GLU A 124 9.98 -4.98 15.07
N VAL A 125 9.25 -3.89 15.09
CA VAL A 125 9.68 -2.60 14.55
C VAL A 125 10.12 -1.69 15.68
N LYS A 126 11.42 -1.37 15.73
CA LYS A 126 12.03 -0.45 16.71
C LYS A 126 12.26 0.96 16.14
N THR A 127 12.22 1.08 14.83
CA THR A 127 12.34 2.36 14.11
C THR A 127 11.14 3.26 14.46
N SER A 128 11.40 4.55 14.69
CA SER A 128 10.32 5.54 14.88
C SER A 128 9.40 5.53 13.66
N THR A 129 8.13 5.24 13.88
CA THR A 129 7.16 4.95 12.81
C THR A 129 5.93 5.84 12.91
N LEU A 130 5.61 6.51 11.81
CA LEU A 130 4.33 7.15 11.55
C LEU A 130 3.54 6.30 10.56
N PHE A 131 2.32 5.93 10.92
CA PHE A 131 1.38 5.29 10.02
C PHE A 131 0.18 6.20 9.77
N LEU A 132 -0.15 6.42 8.50
CA LEU A 132 -1.27 7.24 8.07
C LEU A 132 -2.21 6.37 7.22
N TRP A 133 -3.49 6.31 7.61
CA TRP A 133 -4.49 5.48 6.97
C TRP A 133 -5.81 6.21 6.77
N GLY A 134 -6.40 6.03 5.59
CA GLY A 134 -7.74 6.49 5.27
C GLY A 134 -8.79 5.45 5.68
N ASN A 135 -9.77 5.83 6.48
CA ASN A 135 -10.80 4.90 6.97
C ASN A 135 -11.84 4.49 5.89
N GLN A 136 -11.73 5.09 4.70
CA GLN A 136 -12.52 4.74 3.51
C GLN A 136 -11.67 3.98 2.47
N ASP A 137 -10.47 3.52 2.85
CA ASP A 137 -9.57 2.75 1.97
C ASP A 137 -10.25 1.45 1.49
N PRO A 138 -10.44 1.26 0.17
CA PRO A 138 -11.09 0.05 -0.35
C PRO A 138 -10.20 -1.20 -0.29
N SER A 139 -8.88 -1.04 -0.06
CA SER A 139 -7.90 -2.13 -0.11
C SER A 139 -7.44 -2.59 1.26
N VAL A 140 -7.48 -1.71 2.26
CA VAL A 140 -7.00 -1.98 3.62
C VAL A 140 -8.09 -1.75 4.64
N GLY A 141 -8.47 -2.81 5.34
CA GLY A 141 -9.48 -2.82 6.38
C GLY A 141 -8.94 -2.49 7.77
N ARG A 142 -9.84 -2.13 8.68
CA ARG A 142 -9.55 -1.73 10.06
C ARG A 142 -8.79 -2.80 10.84
N VAL A 143 -9.13 -4.08 10.70
CA VAL A 143 -8.51 -5.17 11.46
C VAL A 143 -7.00 -5.25 11.21
N ALA A 144 -6.57 -5.07 9.97
CA ALA A 144 -5.14 -5.03 9.62
C ALA A 144 -4.43 -3.83 10.27
N VAL A 145 -5.09 -2.68 10.34
CA VAL A 145 -4.57 -1.46 10.98
C VAL A 145 -4.45 -1.62 12.50
N ASP A 146 -5.49 -2.13 13.14
CA ASP A 146 -5.53 -2.29 14.60
C ASP A 146 -4.45 -3.27 15.10
N ARG A 147 -4.14 -4.31 14.32
CA ARG A 147 -3.09 -5.29 14.63
C ARG A 147 -1.67 -4.76 14.51
N MET A 148 -1.46 -3.61 13.89
CA MET A 148 -0.11 -3.04 13.78
C MET A 148 0.57 -2.84 15.12
N ALA A 149 -0.18 -2.43 16.16
CA ALA A 149 0.36 -2.16 17.49
C ALA A 149 1.10 -3.37 18.10
N GLU A 150 0.77 -4.59 17.71
CA GLU A 150 1.41 -5.82 18.19
C GLU A 150 2.90 -5.89 17.82
N PHE A 151 3.26 -5.31 16.67
CA PHE A 151 4.61 -5.34 16.11
C PHE A 151 5.44 -4.11 16.45
N MET A 152 4.82 -3.02 16.90
CA MET A 152 5.51 -1.75 17.19
C MET A 152 6.16 -1.79 18.57
N LYS A 153 7.50 -1.75 18.63
CA LYS A 153 8.31 -1.72 19.85
C LYS A 153 9.10 -0.43 20.02
N GLY A 154 9.15 0.40 19.00
CA GLY A 154 9.69 1.77 19.01
C GLY A 154 8.59 2.83 19.12
N PRO A 155 8.96 4.11 19.01
CA PRO A 155 7.99 5.20 18.92
C PRO A 155 7.03 4.96 17.74
N TYR A 156 5.73 5.02 18.02
CA TYR A 156 4.70 4.72 17.02
C TYR A 156 3.54 5.69 17.12
N THR A 157 3.19 6.29 16.00
CA THR A 157 2.02 7.14 15.84
C THR A 157 1.15 6.58 14.73
N ASN A 158 -0.12 6.32 15.03
CA ASN A 158 -1.13 5.93 14.04
C ASN A 158 -2.14 7.07 13.91
N ILE A 159 -2.33 7.54 12.68
CA ILE A 159 -3.29 8.61 12.35
C ILE A 159 -4.30 8.08 11.34
N GLU A 160 -5.54 8.03 11.78
CA GLU A 160 -6.69 7.76 10.94
C GLU A 160 -7.21 9.07 10.35
N LEU A 161 -7.51 9.04 9.06
CA LEU A 161 -8.05 10.17 8.30
C LEU A 161 -9.36 9.77 7.62
N GLU A 162 -10.24 10.73 7.48
CA GLU A 162 -11.44 10.61 6.65
C GLU A 162 -11.02 10.80 5.16
N ALA A 163 -10.49 9.75 4.56
CA ALA A 163 -9.89 9.71 3.23
C ALA A 163 -9.92 8.27 2.68
N ASP A 164 -9.73 8.15 1.36
CA ASP A 164 -9.57 6.86 0.69
C ASP A 164 -8.10 6.36 0.69
N HIS A 165 -7.79 5.42 -0.20
CA HIS A 165 -6.45 4.86 -0.39
C HIS A 165 -5.42 5.94 -0.80
N TRP A 166 -5.85 6.94 -1.57
CA TRP A 166 -5.02 8.01 -2.09
C TRP A 166 -5.01 9.23 -1.16
N LEU A 167 -4.89 8.99 0.14
CA LEU A 167 -5.02 9.99 1.22
C LEU A 167 -4.15 11.25 1.00
N PHE A 168 -3.04 11.16 0.27
CA PHE A 168 -2.21 12.31 -0.07
C PHE A 168 -2.81 13.18 -1.21
N VAL A 169 -3.79 12.65 -1.95
CA VAL A 169 -4.60 13.42 -2.91
C VAL A 169 -5.74 14.13 -2.18
N ASP A 170 -6.38 13.42 -1.25
CA ASP A 170 -7.54 13.93 -0.50
C ASP A 170 -7.15 14.96 0.56
N LYS A 171 -6.05 14.72 1.28
CA LYS A 171 -5.62 15.50 2.46
C LYS A 171 -4.14 15.90 2.37
N PRO A 172 -3.65 16.51 1.27
CA PRO A 172 -2.22 16.75 1.04
C PRO A 172 -1.57 17.58 2.16
N GLU A 173 -2.21 18.67 2.59
CA GLU A 173 -1.66 19.56 3.62
C GLU A 173 -1.51 18.84 4.97
N ARG A 174 -2.51 18.02 5.34
CA ARG A 174 -2.47 17.25 6.58
C ARG A 174 -1.37 16.20 6.54
N ILE A 175 -1.23 15.47 5.44
CA ILE A 175 -0.20 14.46 5.25
C ILE A 175 1.20 15.09 5.33
N ILE A 176 1.42 16.18 4.61
CA ILE A 176 2.70 16.90 4.64
C ILE A 176 3.03 17.37 6.06
N SER A 177 2.07 17.96 6.77
CA SER A 177 2.26 18.43 8.14
C SER A 177 2.68 17.31 9.09
N GLU A 178 2.00 16.16 9.05
CA GLU A 178 2.30 15.02 9.93
C GLU A 178 3.67 14.41 9.60
N ILE A 179 4.02 14.30 8.32
CA ILE A 179 5.34 13.83 7.89
C ILE A 179 6.43 14.76 8.39
N LEU A 180 6.27 16.10 8.23
CA LEU A 180 7.27 17.06 8.67
C LEU A 180 7.46 17.05 10.18
N ILE A 181 6.39 16.90 10.95
CA ILE A 181 6.46 16.72 12.41
C ILE A 181 7.26 15.46 12.74
N HIS A 182 6.94 14.34 12.08
CA HIS A 182 7.58 13.05 12.35
C HIS A 182 9.07 13.03 12.02
N ILE A 183 9.50 13.61 10.89
CA ILE A 183 10.90 13.62 10.49
C ILE A 183 11.73 14.71 11.18
N GLY A 184 11.08 15.70 11.75
CA GLY A 184 11.74 16.79 12.50
C GLY A 184 12.00 16.46 13.98
N GLN A 185 11.57 15.29 14.45
CA GLN A 185 11.76 14.81 15.82
C GLN A 185 13.10 14.12 16.03
#